data_2159ef3d1683d6dc1285cfc177ea9576
#
_entry.id   2159ef3d1683d6dc1285cfc177ea9576
#
_cell.length_a   1.000
_cell.length_b   1.000
_cell.length_c   1.000
_cell.angle_alpha   90.00
_cell.angle_beta   90.00
_cell.angle_gamma   90.00
#
_symmetry.space_group_name_H-M   'P 1'
#
loop_
_entity.id
_entity.type
_entity.pdbx_description
1 polymer ?
#
loop_
_entity_poly.entity_id
_entity_poly.type
_entity_poly.pdbx_seq_one_letter_code
_entity_poly.pdbx_strand_id
1 'polypeptide(L)'
;MIAQVVNQTILLIPKTVGTRHTHNTRQINNIVNINCRTSLYSEYFLPSTVKAWNDLPLPTCNLESLNSFKSLINTKNTKVPAHYYVGCRLGQILHARLRMNCSALNAHLFIRNLVESPNCICGITETVSHFLLHCPRHTTLRQQLFFSLLDIPETISLNLLIFGSVNLNDEENKAVFKSVQTFIIKSKRFTP
;
A
#
# COMPACT_ATOMS: atom_id res chain seq x y z
N MET A 1 -6.52 -10.14 27.99
CA MET A 1 -6.69 -11.17 26.94
C MET A 1 -5.81 -10.95 25.70
N ILE A 2 -5.48 -9.71 25.30
CA ILE A 2 -4.54 -9.46 24.19
C ILE A 2 -3.11 -9.83 24.56
N ALA A 3 -2.71 -9.67 25.82
CA ALA A 3 -1.39 -10.06 26.32
C ALA A 3 -1.15 -11.60 26.36
N GLN A 4 -2.21 -12.41 26.40
CA GLN A 4 -2.08 -13.87 26.48
C GLN A 4 -1.97 -14.55 25.12
N VAL A 5 -2.52 -13.97 24.05
CA VAL A 5 -2.36 -14.50 22.67
C VAL A 5 -0.96 -14.21 22.13
N VAL A 6 -0.31 -13.19 22.67
CA VAL A 6 1.04 -12.75 22.28
C VAL A 6 2.12 -13.65 22.92
N ASN A 7 1.79 -14.40 23.96
CA ASN A 7 2.76 -15.17 24.73
C ASN A 7 3.32 -16.45 24.05
N GLN A 8 2.79 -16.86 22.89
CA GLN A 8 3.36 -17.98 22.13
C GLN A 8 4.27 -17.57 20.95
N THR A 9 4.34 -16.25 20.66
CA THR A 9 5.26 -15.70 19.65
C THR A 9 6.35 -14.82 20.32
N ILE A 10 6.74 -15.16 21.53
CA ILE A 10 7.45 -14.31 22.51
C ILE A 10 8.88 -13.89 22.13
N LEU A 11 9.43 -14.35 21.02
CA LEU A 11 10.82 -13.98 20.65
C LEU A 11 10.97 -12.65 19.92
N LEU A 12 9.87 -11.92 19.58
CA LEU A 12 9.93 -10.73 18.75
C LEU A 12 9.11 -9.51 19.23
N ILE A 13 8.57 -9.53 20.47
CA ILE A 13 7.82 -8.36 20.96
C ILE A 13 8.82 -7.32 21.49
N PRO A 14 8.84 -6.11 20.91
CA PRO A 14 9.68 -5.03 21.41
C PRO A 14 9.31 -4.71 22.87
N LYS A 15 10.31 -4.60 23.74
CA LYS A 15 10.09 -4.22 25.14
C LYS A 15 9.62 -2.77 25.21
N THR A 16 8.67 -2.48 26.10
CA THR A 16 8.28 -1.09 26.38
C THR A 16 9.39 -0.36 27.15
N VAL A 17 9.44 0.95 27.03
CA VAL A 17 10.38 1.78 27.76
C VAL A 17 10.20 1.62 29.28
N GLY A 18 8.95 1.45 29.75
CA GLY A 18 8.62 1.25 31.15
C GLY A 18 9.21 -0.03 31.79
N THR A 19 9.50 -1.08 30.98
CA THR A 19 10.18 -2.29 31.50
C THR A 19 11.69 -2.11 31.64
N ARG A 20 12.26 -1.06 31.07
CA ARG A 20 13.70 -0.80 31.04
C ARG A 20 14.15 0.25 32.05
N HIS A 21 13.27 1.12 32.48
CA HIS A 21 13.59 2.22 33.38
C HIS A 21 12.64 2.26 34.59
N THR A 22 13.22 2.42 35.79
CA THR A 22 12.50 2.56 37.06
C THR A 22 11.90 3.97 37.26
N HIS A 23 12.22 4.93 36.39
CA HIS A 23 11.70 6.30 36.47
C HIS A 23 10.46 6.47 35.61
N ASN A 24 9.46 7.15 36.22
CA ASN A 24 8.18 7.46 35.57
C ASN A 24 8.39 8.55 34.51
N THR A 25 8.70 8.16 33.29
CA THR A 25 8.88 9.07 32.16
C THR A 25 7.57 9.24 31.40
N ARG A 26 7.38 10.39 30.74
CA ARG A 26 6.20 10.64 29.88
C ARG A 26 5.98 9.62 28.75
N GLN A 27 6.93 8.73 28.55
CA GLN A 27 6.97 7.75 27.45
C GLN A 27 6.96 6.30 27.96
N ILE A 28 6.41 6.04 29.15
CA ILE A 28 6.42 4.70 29.76
C ILE A 28 5.75 3.62 28.87
N ASN A 29 4.78 4.01 28.05
CA ASN A 29 4.06 3.12 27.15
C ASN A 29 4.65 3.05 25.74
N ASN A 30 5.72 3.81 25.48
CA ASN A 30 6.42 3.71 24.20
C ASN A 30 7.15 2.37 24.11
N ILE A 31 7.16 1.81 22.92
CA ILE A 31 7.95 0.62 22.61
C ILE A 31 9.39 1.06 22.32
N VAL A 32 10.35 0.27 22.81
CA VAL A 32 11.78 0.54 22.53
C VAL A 32 12.00 0.47 21.01
N ASN A 33 12.54 1.55 20.43
CA ASN A 33 12.84 1.62 19.01
C ASN A 33 13.79 0.49 18.60
N ILE A 34 13.50 -0.14 17.47
CA ILE A 34 14.34 -1.16 16.87
C ILE A 34 15.48 -0.46 16.13
N ASN A 35 16.73 -0.76 16.56
CA ASN A 35 17.92 -0.26 15.87
C ASN A 35 18.03 -0.88 14.47
N CYS A 36 17.84 -0.06 13.46
CA CYS A 36 17.91 -0.46 12.06
C CYS A 36 19.26 -0.04 11.48
N ARG A 37 20.05 -1.00 10.97
CA ARG A 37 21.34 -0.72 10.33
C ARG A 37 21.22 -0.20 8.91
N THR A 38 20.06 -0.40 8.26
CA THR A 38 19.78 0.05 6.89
C THR A 38 18.44 0.75 6.83
N SER A 39 18.28 1.69 5.90
CA SER A 39 17.01 2.37 5.62
C SER A 39 15.94 1.36 5.20
N LEU A 40 16.31 0.37 4.39
CA LEU A 40 15.41 -0.69 3.97
C LEU A 40 14.82 -1.46 5.16
N TYR A 41 15.64 -1.82 6.16
CA TYR A 41 15.16 -2.54 7.34
C TYR A 41 14.24 -1.68 8.22
N SER A 42 14.45 -0.35 8.25
CA SER A 42 13.57 0.56 9.00
C SER A 42 12.14 0.62 8.45
N GLU A 43 11.95 0.27 7.18
CA GLU A 43 10.64 0.23 6.49
C GLU A 43 9.91 -1.10 6.65
N TYR A 44 10.57 -2.13 7.20
CA TYR A 44 9.90 -3.41 7.49
C TYR A 44 8.81 -3.25 8.54
N PHE A 45 7.86 -4.20 8.50
CA PHE A 45 6.65 -4.17 9.32
C PHE A 45 6.90 -3.85 10.80
N LEU A 46 7.83 -4.53 11.47
CA LEU A 46 8.08 -4.33 12.89
C LEU A 46 8.65 -2.95 13.22
N PRO A 47 9.76 -2.49 12.62
CA PRO A 47 10.30 -1.16 12.91
C PRO A 47 9.32 -0.03 12.57
N SER A 48 8.64 -0.11 11.43
CA SER A 48 7.65 0.90 11.01
C SER A 48 6.44 0.94 11.94
N THR A 49 5.97 -0.23 12.42
CA THR A 49 4.87 -0.33 13.38
C THR A 49 5.24 0.25 14.73
N VAL A 50 6.46 -0.02 15.22
CA VAL A 50 6.97 0.55 16.48
C VAL A 50 7.04 2.08 16.38
N LYS A 51 7.54 2.60 15.27
CA LYS A 51 7.57 4.05 15.03
C LYS A 51 6.15 4.63 15.01
N ALA A 52 5.26 4.04 14.23
CA ALA A 52 3.86 4.48 14.14
C ALA A 52 3.15 4.45 15.50
N TRP A 53 3.41 3.44 16.34
CA TRP A 53 2.89 3.37 17.71
C TRP A 53 3.42 4.51 18.58
N ASN A 54 4.72 4.76 18.55
CA ASN A 54 5.36 5.79 19.35
C ASN A 54 4.97 7.23 18.93
N ASP A 55 4.55 7.41 17.68
CA ASP A 55 4.05 8.68 17.14
C ASP A 55 2.57 8.94 17.52
N LEU A 56 1.87 7.95 18.14
CA LEU A 56 0.50 8.15 18.59
C LEU A 56 0.44 9.08 19.83
N PRO A 57 -0.59 9.91 19.93
CA PRO A 57 -0.82 10.71 21.15
C PRO A 57 -0.97 9.82 22.38
N LEU A 58 -0.39 10.24 23.52
CA LEU A 58 -0.46 9.52 24.80
C LEU A 58 -1.86 9.03 25.19
N PRO A 59 -2.94 9.83 25.04
CA PRO A 59 -4.29 9.35 25.34
C PRO A 59 -4.71 8.13 24.53
N THR A 60 -4.19 7.99 23.29
CA THR A 60 -4.48 6.85 22.42
C THR A 60 -3.81 5.57 22.89
N CYS A 61 -2.57 5.68 23.38
CA CYS A 61 -1.79 4.53 23.87
C CYS A 61 -2.30 3.99 25.21
N ASN A 62 -3.04 4.81 25.98
CA ASN A 62 -3.54 4.47 27.32
C ASN A 62 -4.98 3.92 27.31
N LEU A 63 -5.57 3.67 26.14
CA LEU A 63 -6.92 3.14 26.06
C LEU A 63 -6.98 1.67 26.49
N GLU A 64 -7.83 1.38 27.46
CA GLU A 64 -8.02 0.01 28.02
C GLU A 64 -8.76 -0.91 27.05
N SER A 65 -9.56 -0.34 26.13
CA SER A 65 -10.41 -1.09 25.21
C SER A 65 -9.88 -1.00 23.77
N LEU A 66 -9.76 -2.17 23.13
CA LEU A 66 -9.44 -2.26 21.69
C LEU A 66 -10.47 -1.51 20.83
N ASN A 67 -11.75 -1.54 21.22
CA ASN A 67 -12.80 -0.87 20.48
C ASN A 67 -12.68 0.65 20.59
N SER A 68 -12.35 1.18 21.76
CA SER A 68 -12.07 2.61 21.96
C SER A 68 -10.84 3.05 21.17
N PHE A 69 -9.78 2.23 21.15
CA PHE A 69 -8.60 2.47 20.33
C PHE A 69 -8.94 2.49 18.83
N LYS A 70 -9.68 1.50 18.34
CA LYS A 70 -10.13 1.46 16.94
C LYS A 70 -11.00 2.64 16.59
N SER A 71 -11.93 3.04 17.46
CA SER A 71 -12.79 4.21 17.25
C SER A 71 -11.97 5.49 17.13
N LEU A 72 -11.00 5.70 18.02
CA LEU A 72 -10.16 6.90 17.99
C LEU A 72 -9.25 6.97 16.76
N ILE A 73 -8.69 5.83 16.31
CA ILE A 73 -7.91 5.76 15.06
C ILE A 73 -8.82 5.95 13.86
N ASN A 74 -10.02 5.37 13.87
CA ASN A 74 -10.98 5.48 12.78
C ASN A 74 -11.53 6.91 12.59
N THR A 75 -11.54 7.75 13.62
CA THR A 75 -11.94 9.17 13.47
C THR A 75 -10.95 9.97 12.60
N LYS A 76 -9.71 9.49 12.44
CA LYS A 76 -8.73 10.05 11.49
C LYS A 76 -8.76 9.35 10.11
N ASN A 77 -9.60 8.33 9.92
CA ASN A 77 -9.73 7.68 8.63
C ASN A 77 -10.41 8.62 7.65
N THR A 78 -9.62 9.17 6.75
CA THR A 78 -10.11 9.55 5.44
C THR A 78 -10.82 8.33 4.88
N LYS A 79 -12.14 8.42 4.66
CA LYS A 79 -12.92 7.33 4.05
C LYS A 79 -12.18 6.88 2.81
N VAL A 80 -11.91 5.58 2.73
CA VAL A 80 -11.30 5.02 1.52
C VAL A 80 -12.18 5.41 0.33
N PRO A 81 -11.63 6.03 -0.71
CA PRO A 81 -12.41 6.50 -1.84
C PRO A 81 -13.27 5.38 -2.43
N ALA A 82 -14.54 5.68 -2.74
CA ALA A 82 -15.50 4.68 -3.22
C ALA A 82 -15.05 4.00 -4.53
N HIS A 83 -14.31 4.72 -5.37
CA HIS A 83 -13.78 4.18 -6.63
C HIS A 83 -12.73 3.07 -6.44
N TYR A 84 -12.14 2.91 -5.24
CA TYR A 84 -11.23 1.78 -4.96
C TYR A 84 -11.96 0.42 -4.91
N TYR A 85 -13.25 0.42 -4.70
CA TYR A 85 -14.09 -0.78 -4.62
C TYR A 85 -14.83 -1.09 -5.92
N VAL A 86 -14.63 -0.32 -6.98
CA VAL A 86 -15.29 -0.52 -8.26
C VAL A 86 -14.68 -1.69 -9.04
N GLY A 87 -15.51 -2.33 -9.90
CA GLY A 87 -15.07 -3.40 -10.78
C GLY A 87 -15.11 -4.79 -10.14
N CYS A 88 -14.55 -5.77 -10.85
CA CYS A 88 -14.50 -7.15 -10.34
C CYS A 88 -13.41 -7.34 -9.30
N ARG A 89 -13.57 -8.35 -8.43
CA ARG A 89 -12.65 -8.65 -7.33
C ARG A 89 -11.20 -8.81 -7.80
N LEU A 90 -10.98 -9.51 -8.91
CA LEU A 90 -9.63 -9.69 -9.46
C LEU A 90 -9.02 -8.35 -9.87
N GLY A 91 -9.78 -7.51 -10.59
CA GLY A 91 -9.32 -6.17 -11.01
C GLY A 91 -8.97 -5.29 -9.81
N GLN A 92 -9.78 -5.30 -8.76
CA GLN A 92 -9.52 -4.56 -7.53
C GLN A 92 -8.20 -4.99 -6.86
N ILE A 93 -7.98 -6.31 -6.74
CA ILE A 93 -6.76 -6.87 -6.13
C ILE A 93 -5.52 -6.49 -6.95
N LEU A 94 -5.56 -6.69 -8.26
CA LEU A 94 -4.41 -6.40 -9.12
C LEU A 94 -4.09 -4.90 -9.15
N HIS A 95 -5.11 -4.05 -9.24
CA HIS A 95 -4.95 -2.60 -9.20
C HIS A 95 -4.40 -2.13 -7.84
N ALA A 96 -4.90 -2.66 -6.72
CA ALA A 96 -4.37 -2.38 -5.39
C ALA A 96 -2.89 -2.78 -5.25
N ARG A 97 -2.51 -3.96 -5.79
CA ARG A 97 -1.11 -4.43 -5.80
C ARG A 97 -0.18 -3.51 -6.59
N LEU A 98 -0.65 -2.95 -7.71
CA LEU A 98 0.12 -1.94 -8.45
C LEU A 98 0.31 -0.67 -7.62
N ARG A 99 -0.75 -0.19 -6.97
CA ARG A 99 -0.74 0.99 -6.10
C ARG A 99 0.23 0.85 -4.93
N MET A 100 0.29 -0.32 -4.35
CA MET A 100 1.13 -0.61 -3.18
C MET A 100 2.53 -1.12 -3.54
N ASN A 101 2.94 -1.08 -4.80
CA ASN A 101 4.22 -1.60 -5.29
C ASN A 101 4.49 -3.06 -4.86
N CYS A 102 3.43 -3.89 -4.78
CA CYS A 102 3.53 -5.29 -4.39
C CYS A 102 2.95 -6.24 -5.45
N SER A 103 2.96 -5.83 -6.71
CA SER A 103 2.50 -6.65 -7.84
C SER A 103 3.55 -7.66 -8.30
N ALA A 104 3.16 -8.53 -9.24
CA ALA A 104 4.08 -9.48 -9.88
C ALA A 104 4.85 -8.87 -11.08
N LEU A 105 5.01 -7.55 -11.17
CA LEU A 105 5.92 -6.92 -12.11
C LEU A 105 7.37 -7.23 -11.74
N ASN A 106 8.23 -7.43 -12.73
CA ASN A 106 9.61 -7.86 -12.50
C ASN A 106 10.39 -6.87 -11.61
N ALA A 107 10.16 -5.56 -11.72
CA ALA A 107 10.78 -4.60 -10.82
C ALA A 107 10.41 -4.84 -9.33
N HIS A 108 9.14 -5.18 -9.05
CA HIS A 108 8.71 -5.48 -7.67
C HIS A 108 9.20 -6.84 -7.19
N LEU A 109 9.28 -7.84 -8.08
CA LEU A 109 9.80 -9.17 -7.76
C LEU A 109 11.32 -9.13 -7.54
N PHE A 110 12.04 -8.35 -8.35
CA PHE A 110 13.49 -8.18 -8.24
C PHE A 110 13.91 -7.58 -6.91
N ILE A 111 13.21 -6.54 -6.42
CA ILE A 111 13.46 -5.96 -5.09
C ILE A 111 13.31 -7.00 -3.96
N ARG A 112 12.47 -8.04 -4.19
CA ARG A 112 12.24 -9.13 -3.24
C ARG A 112 13.13 -10.35 -3.48
N ASN A 113 14.09 -10.27 -4.39
CA ASN A 113 14.97 -11.38 -4.80
C ASN A 113 14.21 -12.62 -5.32
N LEU A 114 13.05 -12.41 -5.97
CA LEU A 114 12.23 -13.50 -6.54
C LEU A 114 12.49 -13.73 -8.04
N VAL A 115 13.18 -12.82 -8.70
CA VAL A 115 13.61 -12.92 -10.11
C VAL A 115 15.00 -12.34 -10.27
N GLU A 116 15.74 -12.82 -11.27
CA GLU A 116 17.13 -12.40 -11.54
C GLU A 116 17.23 -11.03 -12.22
N SER A 117 16.18 -10.58 -12.90
CA SER A 117 16.19 -9.33 -13.64
C SER A 117 14.91 -8.54 -13.42
N PRO A 118 15.00 -7.21 -13.24
CA PRO A 118 13.82 -6.34 -13.12
C PRO A 118 13.16 -6.04 -14.47
N ASN A 119 13.71 -6.55 -15.59
CA ASN A 119 13.33 -6.11 -16.92
C ASN A 119 12.10 -6.86 -17.46
N CYS A 120 11.30 -6.12 -18.22
CA CYS A 120 10.29 -6.66 -19.10
C CYS A 120 10.94 -7.39 -20.29
N ILE A 121 10.22 -8.28 -20.96
CA ILE A 121 10.66 -8.94 -22.20
C ILE A 121 11.07 -7.92 -23.28
N CYS A 122 10.57 -6.68 -23.23
CA CYS A 122 10.98 -5.60 -24.14
C CYS A 122 12.34 -4.97 -23.79
N GLY A 123 13.04 -5.47 -22.76
CA GLY A 123 14.37 -5.01 -22.33
C GLY A 123 14.37 -3.85 -21.32
N ILE A 124 13.24 -3.19 -21.08
CA ILE A 124 13.12 -2.04 -20.17
C ILE A 124 12.64 -2.52 -18.78
N THR A 125 13.13 -1.89 -17.71
CA THR A 125 12.69 -2.19 -16.34
C THR A 125 11.16 -2.16 -16.20
N GLU A 126 10.58 -3.27 -15.73
CA GLU A 126 9.13 -3.48 -15.67
C GLU A 126 8.51 -2.79 -14.44
N THR A 127 8.55 -1.48 -14.42
CA THR A 127 7.86 -0.66 -13.41
C THR A 127 6.36 -0.52 -13.71
N VAL A 128 5.59 0.00 -12.74
CA VAL A 128 4.16 0.31 -12.95
C VAL A 128 3.99 1.32 -14.09
N SER A 129 4.83 2.35 -14.15
CA SER A 129 4.83 3.34 -15.23
C SER A 129 5.12 2.71 -16.59
N HIS A 130 6.15 1.85 -16.66
CA HIS A 130 6.45 1.13 -17.88
C HIS A 130 5.27 0.27 -18.33
N PHE A 131 4.70 -0.53 -17.44
CA PHE A 131 3.59 -1.42 -17.74
C PHE A 131 2.35 -0.66 -18.27
N LEU A 132 1.92 0.39 -17.57
CA LEU A 132 0.70 1.12 -17.93
C LEU A 132 0.91 2.09 -19.10
N LEU A 133 2.04 2.81 -19.16
CA LEU A 133 2.21 3.95 -20.05
C LEU A 133 3.18 3.72 -21.21
N HIS A 134 4.16 2.83 -21.08
CA HIS A 134 5.29 2.83 -22.02
C HIS A 134 5.57 1.48 -22.69
N CYS A 135 5.12 0.35 -22.12
CA CYS A 135 5.48 -0.96 -22.65
C CYS A 135 4.96 -1.16 -24.09
N PRO A 136 5.83 -1.42 -25.07
CA PRO A 136 5.40 -1.61 -26.47
C PRO A 136 4.51 -2.83 -26.65
N ARG A 137 4.62 -3.84 -25.80
CA ARG A 137 3.77 -5.06 -25.85
C ARG A 137 2.30 -4.79 -25.63
N HIS A 138 1.95 -3.69 -24.95
CA HIS A 138 0.59 -3.35 -24.59
C HIS A 138 0.06 -2.11 -25.34
N THR A 139 0.68 -1.74 -26.47
CA THR A 139 0.33 -0.52 -27.23
C THR A 139 -1.15 -0.48 -27.61
N THR A 140 -1.68 -1.57 -28.20
CA THR A 140 -3.10 -1.63 -28.59
C THR A 140 -4.06 -1.53 -27.39
N LEU A 141 -3.75 -2.24 -26.29
CA LEU A 141 -4.56 -2.17 -25.08
C LEU A 141 -4.51 -0.77 -24.43
N ARG A 142 -3.34 -0.12 -24.50
CA ARG A 142 -3.17 1.24 -24.01
C ARG A 142 -3.96 2.25 -24.83
N GLN A 143 -3.98 2.11 -26.15
CA GLN A 143 -4.83 2.91 -27.01
C GLN A 143 -6.32 2.77 -26.62
N GLN A 144 -6.77 1.54 -26.36
CA GLN A 144 -8.13 1.29 -25.87
C GLN A 144 -8.39 1.93 -24.50
N LEU A 145 -7.41 1.83 -23.58
CA LEU A 145 -7.48 2.51 -22.28
C LEU A 145 -7.62 4.02 -22.46
N PHE A 146 -6.74 4.64 -23.25
CA PHE A 146 -6.76 6.09 -23.46
C PHE A 146 -8.04 6.54 -24.18
N PHE A 147 -8.50 5.78 -25.15
CA PHE A 147 -9.77 6.05 -25.82
C PHE A 147 -10.95 6.03 -24.83
N SER A 148 -10.98 5.08 -23.88
CA SER A 148 -12.03 5.00 -22.86
C SER A 148 -11.97 6.14 -21.82
N LEU A 149 -10.94 6.96 -21.84
CA LEU A 149 -10.71 8.10 -20.93
C LEU A 149 -10.77 9.45 -21.62
N LEU A 150 -11.19 9.53 -22.89
CA LEU A 150 -11.24 10.79 -23.64
C LEU A 150 -12.17 11.83 -23.02
N ASP A 151 -13.25 11.38 -22.38
CA ASP A 151 -14.23 12.25 -21.74
C ASP A 151 -13.82 12.70 -20.32
N ILE A 152 -12.69 12.22 -19.83
CA ILE A 152 -12.17 12.61 -18.51
C ILE A 152 -11.47 13.97 -18.63
N PRO A 153 -11.91 15.01 -17.89
CA PRO A 153 -11.40 16.38 -18.02
C PRO A 153 -10.04 16.57 -17.32
N GLU A 154 -9.17 15.56 -17.36
CA GLU A 154 -7.85 15.61 -16.74
C GLU A 154 -6.80 14.89 -17.59
N THR A 155 -5.56 15.37 -17.56
CA THR A 155 -4.46 14.74 -18.29
C THR A 155 -4.16 13.36 -17.76
N ILE A 156 -4.08 12.38 -18.66
CA ILE A 156 -3.75 10.99 -18.30
C ILE A 156 -2.32 10.94 -17.76
N SER A 157 -2.22 10.65 -16.48
CA SER A 157 -0.96 10.48 -15.75
C SER A 157 -0.94 9.16 -15.00
N LEU A 158 0.26 8.69 -14.60
CA LEU A 158 0.36 7.51 -13.76
C LEU A 158 -0.42 7.69 -12.45
N ASN A 159 -0.35 8.89 -11.86
CA ASN A 159 -1.04 9.19 -10.61
C ASN A 159 -2.56 9.06 -10.75
N LEU A 160 -3.14 9.64 -11.81
CA LEU A 160 -4.55 9.51 -12.12
C LEU A 160 -4.96 8.04 -12.27
N LEU A 161 -4.21 7.26 -13.05
CA LEU A 161 -4.52 5.85 -13.31
C LEU A 161 -4.45 4.99 -12.05
N ILE A 162 -3.57 5.31 -11.10
CA ILE A 162 -3.33 4.49 -9.90
C ILE A 162 -4.16 4.93 -8.70
N PHE A 163 -4.33 6.24 -8.49
CA PHE A 163 -4.95 6.79 -7.28
C PHE A 163 -6.28 7.50 -7.56
N GLY A 164 -6.58 7.82 -8.80
CA GLY A 164 -7.65 8.74 -9.15
C GLY A 164 -7.24 10.20 -8.93
N SER A 165 -8.21 11.09 -8.98
CA SER A 165 -7.99 12.51 -8.75
C SER A 165 -9.08 13.13 -7.87
N VAL A 166 -8.68 14.07 -7.02
CA VAL A 166 -9.61 14.88 -6.21
C VAL A 166 -10.39 15.90 -7.03
N ASN A 167 -9.92 16.20 -8.24
CA ASN A 167 -10.57 17.13 -9.18
C ASN A 167 -11.71 16.46 -9.95
N LEU A 168 -11.77 15.13 -9.95
CA LEU A 168 -12.78 14.33 -10.62
C LEU A 168 -13.90 13.96 -9.64
N ASN A 169 -15.12 13.90 -10.14
CA ASN A 169 -16.23 13.37 -9.37
C ASN A 169 -16.13 11.84 -9.20
N ASP A 170 -17.01 11.26 -8.37
CA ASP A 170 -16.99 9.84 -8.05
C ASP A 170 -17.20 8.94 -9.28
N GLU A 171 -18.07 9.32 -10.21
CA GLU A 171 -18.35 8.54 -11.41
C GLU A 171 -17.18 8.57 -12.40
N GLU A 172 -16.55 9.72 -12.57
CA GLU A 172 -15.35 9.85 -13.39
C GLU A 172 -14.19 9.02 -12.83
N ASN A 173 -13.94 9.10 -11.52
CA ASN A 173 -12.93 8.27 -10.86
C ASN A 173 -13.24 6.77 -11.01
N LYS A 174 -14.52 6.37 -10.88
CA LYS A 174 -14.95 4.99 -11.11
C LYS A 174 -14.73 4.55 -12.56
N ALA A 175 -14.96 5.42 -13.54
CA ALA A 175 -14.70 5.16 -14.95
C ALA A 175 -13.21 4.92 -15.20
N VAL A 176 -12.33 5.79 -14.65
CA VAL A 176 -10.86 5.61 -14.72
C VAL A 176 -10.47 4.24 -14.17
N PHE A 177 -10.93 3.89 -12.97
CA PHE A 177 -10.56 2.62 -12.32
C PHE A 177 -11.07 1.39 -13.08
N LYS A 178 -12.30 1.42 -13.61
CA LYS A 178 -12.83 0.33 -14.47
C LYS A 178 -11.98 0.14 -15.71
N SER A 179 -11.60 1.24 -16.38
CA SER A 179 -10.78 1.22 -17.59
C SER A 179 -9.39 0.66 -17.32
N VAL A 180 -8.73 1.09 -16.24
CA VAL A 180 -7.43 0.57 -15.81
C VAL A 180 -7.51 -0.91 -15.46
N GLN A 181 -8.51 -1.34 -14.71
CA GLN A 181 -8.69 -2.76 -14.36
C GLN A 181 -8.94 -3.62 -15.60
N THR A 182 -9.69 -3.11 -16.58
CA THR A 182 -9.91 -3.77 -17.86
C THR A 182 -8.59 -3.96 -18.62
N PHE A 183 -7.75 -2.93 -18.66
CA PHE A 183 -6.40 -3.02 -19.23
C PHE A 183 -5.56 -4.08 -18.51
N ILE A 184 -5.50 -4.04 -17.17
CA ILE A 184 -4.73 -4.99 -16.36
C ILE A 184 -5.15 -6.44 -16.65
N ILE A 185 -6.45 -6.72 -16.67
CA ILE A 185 -6.98 -8.07 -16.91
C ILE A 185 -6.70 -8.51 -18.35
N LYS A 186 -6.97 -7.66 -19.34
CA LYS A 186 -6.75 -7.97 -20.76
C LYS A 186 -5.28 -8.14 -21.12
N SER A 187 -4.37 -7.51 -20.36
CA SER A 187 -2.92 -7.66 -20.57
C SER A 187 -2.43 -9.07 -20.32
N LYS A 188 -3.17 -9.89 -19.58
CA LYS A 188 -2.81 -11.24 -19.12
C LYS A 188 -1.44 -11.31 -18.42
N ARG A 189 -0.91 -10.18 -17.94
CA ARG A 189 0.42 -10.12 -17.32
C ARG A 189 0.45 -10.80 -15.95
N PHE A 190 -0.69 -10.87 -15.26
CA PHE A 190 -0.83 -11.36 -13.88
C PHE A 190 -1.67 -12.63 -13.77
N THR A 191 -2.10 -13.19 -14.87
CA THR A 191 -2.78 -14.49 -14.93
C THR A 191 -1.78 -15.56 -15.31
N PRO A 192 -1.84 -16.76 -14.68
CA PRO A 192 -1.02 -17.90 -15.09
C PRO A 192 -1.30 -18.32 -16.52
#